data_a644bb790eb94d42535f566fd091e158
#
_entry.id   a644bb790eb94d42535f566fd091e158
#
_cell.length_a   1.000
_cell.length_b   1.000
_cell.length_c   1.000
_cell.angle_alpha   90.00
_cell.angle_beta   90.00
_cell.angle_gamma   90.00
#
_symmetry.space_group_name_H-M   'P 1'
#
loop_
_entity.id
_entity.type
_entity.pdbx_description
1 polymer ?
#
loop_
_entity_poly.entity_id
_entity_poly.type
_entity_poly.pdbx_seq_one_letter_code
_entity_poly.pdbx_strand_id
1 'polypeptide(L)'
;MWEDVCSEVMDDCIIKSIKELGLSYSKNPKQSALLSDVIAEPKWKHNSSGNVHVANKTLIPDIVTINGNRLSIYDAKYYKIRLDDKGVDKQPGVGDVTKQYLYELAYKDFAKENNLIIDFNAILMPTNGKEEKKVGTTSIDIFYGLGDIRLHNIDVILKPCEEMYKIYLEK
;
A
#
# COMPACT_ATOMS: atom_id res chain seq x y z
N MET A 1 -9.40 -0.93 -13.33
CA MET A 1 -10.66 -1.69 -13.03
C MET A 1 -10.57 -2.56 -11.77
N TRP A 2 -9.64 -3.57 -11.63
CA TRP A 2 -9.54 -4.35 -10.39
C TRP A 2 -9.10 -3.50 -9.19
N GLU A 3 -8.12 -2.63 -9.39
CA GLU A 3 -7.68 -1.64 -8.41
C GLU A 3 -8.84 -0.74 -7.98
N ASP A 4 -9.62 -0.20 -8.92
CA ASP A 4 -10.77 0.66 -8.63
C ASP A 4 -11.83 -0.07 -7.81
N VAL A 5 -12.11 -1.34 -8.15
CA VAL A 5 -13.05 -2.19 -7.39
C VAL A 5 -12.55 -2.39 -5.96
N CYS A 6 -11.28 -2.72 -5.79
CA CYS A 6 -10.71 -2.90 -4.46
C CYS A 6 -10.71 -1.60 -3.65
N SER A 7 -10.29 -0.48 -4.25
CA SER A 7 -10.30 0.84 -3.61
C SER A 7 -11.69 1.22 -3.10
N GLU A 8 -12.71 1.13 -3.95
CA GLU A 8 -14.08 1.49 -3.61
C GLU A 8 -14.71 0.56 -2.55
N VAL A 9 -14.52 -0.76 -2.69
CA VAL A 9 -15.12 -1.75 -1.78
C VAL A 9 -14.45 -1.74 -0.41
N MET A 10 -13.17 -1.40 -0.34
CA MET A 10 -12.39 -1.39 0.91
C MET A 10 -12.36 -0.03 1.61
N ASP A 11 -13.14 0.95 1.12
CA ASP A 11 -13.18 2.31 1.67
C ASP A 11 -11.81 2.98 1.75
N ASP A 12 -11.09 2.95 0.61
CA ASP A 12 -9.77 3.53 0.47
C ASP A 12 -9.71 5.00 0.92
N CYS A 13 -8.64 5.35 1.58
CA CYS A 13 -8.40 6.69 2.09
C CYS A 13 -7.32 7.45 1.32
N ILE A 14 -6.69 6.86 0.30
CA ILE A 14 -5.49 7.41 -0.35
C ILE A 14 -5.68 8.81 -0.92
N ILE A 15 -6.87 9.13 -1.41
CA ILE A 15 -7.23 10.44 -1.96
C ILE A 15 -7.94 11.37 -0.95
N LYS A 16 -8.17 10.91 0.28
CA LYS A 16 -8.75 11.75 1.33
C LYS A 16 -7.70 12.69 1.90
N SER A 17 -8.12 13.91 2.27
CA SER A 17 -7.19 14.82 2.94
C SER A 17 -6.83 14.31 4.34
N ILE A 18 -5.57 14.50 4.73
CA ILE A 18 -5.08 14.10 6.06
C ILE A 18 -5.92 14.77 7.16
N LYS A 19 -6.32 16.03 6.93
CA LYS A 19 -7.17 16.78 7.86
C LYS A 19 -8.59 16.20 7.97
N GLU A 20 -9.20 15.80 6.85
CA GLU A 20 -10.51 15.15 6.83
C GLU A 20 -10.52 13.85 7.62
N LEU A 21 -9.41 13.14 7.63
CA LEU A 21 -9.20 11.93 8.42
C LEU A 21 -8.95 12.24 9.92
N GLY A 22 -8.92 13.52 10.32
CA GLY A 22 -8.61 13.92 11.70
C GLY A 22 -7.14 13.74 12.08
N LEU A 23 -6.25 13.68 11.08
CA LEU A 23 -4.82 13.40 11.22
C LEU A 23 -3.96 14.61 10.87
N SER A 24 -2.67 14.52 11.14
CA SER A 24 -1.67 15.55 10.82
C SER A 24 -0.39 14.91 10.28
N TYR A 25 0.42 15.70 9.56
CA TYR A 25 1.75 15.27 9.16
C TYR A 25 2.72 16.46 9.13
N SER A 26 3.68 16.47 10.05
CA SER A 26 4.62 17.57 10.21
C SER A 26 5.50 17.83 8.98
N LYS A 27 5.82 16.76 8.21
CA LYS A 27 6.59 16.86 6.97
C LYS A 27 5.78 17.44 5.80
N ASN A 28 4.44 17.42 5.88
CA ASN A 28 3.55 18.07 4.90
C ASN A 28 2.36 18.73 5.62
N PRO A 29 2.57 19.93 6.22
CA PRO A 29 1.55 20.60 7.05
C PRO A 29 0.44 21.30 6.24
N LYS A 30 0.39 21.14 4.92
CA LYS A 30 -0.63 21.75 4.07
C LYS A 30 -2.02 21.21 4.42
N GLN A 31 -2.99 22.10 4.58
CA GLN A 31 -4.38 21.68 4.88
C GLN A 31 -5.02 20.81 3.79
N SER A 32 -4.56 20.95 2.56
CA SER A 32 -5.01 20.17 1.39
C SER A 32 -4.16 18.94 1.12
N ALA A 33 -3.20 18.60 1.99
CA ALA A 33 -2.38 17.42 1.82
C ALA A 33 -3.25 16.15 1.85
N LEU A 34 -3.12 15.32 0.84
CA LEU A 34 -3.80 14.03 0.75
C LEU A 34 -2.98 12.94 1.45
N LEU A 35 -3.60 11.84 1.77
CA LEU A 35 -2.88 10.70 2.34
C LEU A 35 -1.82 10.15 1.36
N SER A 36 -2.04 10.26 0.05
CA SER A 36 -1.04 9.97 -0.99
C SER A 36 0.21 10.85 -0.91
N ASP A 37 0.10 12.07 -0.36
CA ASP A 37 1.22 13.03 -0.26
C ASP A 37 2.16 12.71 0.93
N VAL A 38 1.90 11.63 1.68
CA VAL A 38 2.81 11.14 2.73
C VAL A 38 4.14 10.72 2.12
N ILE A 39 4.13 10.19 0.91
CA ILE A 39 5.34 9.84 0.17
C ILE A 39 5.74 11.00 -0.73
N ALA A 40 6.77 11.72 -0.31
CA ALA A 40 7.26 12.89 -1.06
C ALA A 40 7.86 12.50 -2.41
N GLU A 41 7.77 13.41 -3.38
CA GLU A 41 8.35 13.25 -4.69
C GLU A 41 9.89 13.25 -4.64
N PRO A 42 10.56 12.50 -5.52
CA PRO A 42 12.02 12.50 -5.67
C PRO A 42 12.56 13.89 -5.99
N LYS A 43 13.69 14.25 -5.37
CA LYS A 43 14.39 15.50 -5.61
C LYS A 43 15.67 15.25 -6.40
N TRP A 44 15.87 16.02 -7.45
CA TRP A 44 17.03 15.96 -8.33
C TRP A 44 17.87 17.22 -8.17
N LYS A 45 19.11 17.10 -7.71
CA LYS A 45 20.01 18.23 -7.52
C LYS A 45 21.01 18.30 -8.66
N HIS A 46 21.05 19.42 -9.37
CA HIS A 46 22.07 19.68 -10.40
C HIS A 46 23.41 20.00 -9.75
N ASN A 47 24.45 19.29 -10.16
CA ASN A 47 25.74 19.29 -9.46
C ASN A 47 26.45 20.66 -9.52
N SER A 48 26.47 21.31 -10.68
CA SER A 48 27.22 22.55 -10.89
C SER A 48 26.50 23.79 -10.35
N SER A 49 25.16 23.89 -10.47
CA SER A 49 24.39 25.04 -10.01
C SER A 49 23.82 24.87 -8.61
N GLY A 50 23.75 23.66 -8.09
CA GLY A 50 23.08 23.35 -6.83
C GLY A 50 21.54 23.42 -6.90
N ASN A 51 20.97 23.73 -8.07
CA ASN A 51 19.52 23.81 -8.24
C ASN A 51 18.85 22.46 -7.96
N VAL A 52 17.71 22.50 -7.28
CA VAL A 52 16.91 21.32 -6.96
C VAL A 52 15.62 21.33 -7.77
N HIS A 53 15.37 20.25 -8.46
CA HIS A 53 14.14 19.99 -9.19
C HIS A 53 13.38 18.87 -8.54
N VAL A 54 12.08 19.02 -8.35
CA VAL A 54 11.20 18.01 -7.78
C VAL A 54 10.55 17.25 -8.92
N ALA A 55 10.52 15.92 -8.85
CA ALA A 55 9.80 15.11 -9.82
C ALA A 55 8.28 15.35 -9.69
N ASN A 56 7.55 15.09 -10.76
CA ASN A 56 6.09 15.25 -10.79
C ASN A 56 5.33 13.96 -10.42
N LYS A 57 6.04 12.93 -10.00
CA LYS A 57 5.46 11.63 -9.59
C LYS A 57 6.27 11.04 -8.44
N THR A 58 5.56 10.32 -7.57
CA THR A 58 6.14 9.53 -6.48
C THR A 58 5.55 8.12 -6.47
N LEU A 59 5.95 7.32 -5.49
CA LEU A 59 5.31 6.05 -5.20
C LEU A 59 3.96 6.31 -4.51
N ILE A 60 2.90 5.65 -4.98
CA ILE A 60 1.57 5.74 -4.39
C ILE A 60 1.05 4.31 -4.22
N PRO A 61 0.68 3.88 -3.01
CA PRO A 61 -0.04 2.62 -2.80
C PRO A 61 -1.37 2.62 -3.54
N ASP A 62 -1.82 1.47 -3.99
CA ASP A 62 -3.13 1.38 -4.64
C ASP A 62 -4.26 1.64 -3.64
N ILE A 63 -4.11 1.18 -2.39
CA ILE A 63 -5.12 1.32 -1.34
C ILE A 63 -4.43 1.53 0.01
N VAL A 64 -4.91 2.51 0.77
CA VAL A 64 -4.58 2.70 2.19
C VAL A 64 -5.86 2.85 2.97
N THR A 65 -6.09 1.99 3.95
CA THR A 65 -7.25 2.08 4.83
C THR A 65 -6.85 2.47 6.25
N ILE A 66 -7.71 3.23 6.92
CA ILE A 66 -7.53 3.60 8.33
C ILE A 66 -8.82 3.25 9.06
N ASN A 67 -8.70 2.33 10.02
CA ASN A 67 -9.83 1.89 10.84
C ASN A 67 -9.45 1.99 12.32
N GLY A 68 -10.03 2.97 13.00
CA GLY A 68 -9.61 3.33 14.36
C GLY A 68 -8.14 3.77 14.37
N ASN A 69 -7.31 3.07 15.13
CA ASN A 69 -5.86 3.32 15.19
C ASN A 69 -5.04 2.38 14.28
N ARG A 70 -5.66 1.68 13.35
CA ARG A 70 -4.99 0.73 12.44
C ARG A 70 -4.89 1.29 11.04
N LEU A 71 -3.70 1.28 10.48
CA LEU A 71 -3.39 1.62 9.10
C LEU A 71 -2.99 0.36 8.36
N SER A 72 -3.63 0.12 7.22
CA SER A 72 -3.32 -1.02 6.37
C SER A 72 -3.00 -0.56 4.96
N ILE A 73 -2.03 -1.21 4.32
CA ILE A 73 -1.52 -0.87 2.99
C ILE A 73 -1.72 -2.06 2.08
N TYR A 74 -2.32 -1.81 0.91
CA TYR A 74 -2.58 -2.86 -0.06
C TYR A 74 -2.16 -2.44 -1.47
N ASP A 75 -1.72 -3.43 -2.23
CA ASP A 75 -1.44 -3.32 -3.67
C ASP A 75 -2.34 -4.33 -4.40
N ALA A 76 -3.19 -3.86 -5.31
CA ALA A 76 -4.16 -4.69 -6.01
C ALA A 76 -3.58 -5.15 -7.35
N LYS A 77 -3.44 -6.46 -7.54
CA LYS A 77 -2.85 -7.05 -8.75
C LYS A 77 -3.79 -8.05 -9.41
N TYR A 78 -3.95 -7.92 -10.71
CA TYR A 78 -4.79 -8.83 -11.49
C TYR A 78 -3.99 -10.05 -11.94
N TYR A 79 -3.53 -10.86 -10.96
CA TYR A 79 -2.82 -12.11 -11.19
C TYR A 79 -3.66 -13.31 -10.73
N LYS A 80 -3.47 -14.45 -11.36
CA LYS A 80 -4.03 -15.75 -10.93
C LYS A 80 -2.92 -16.56 -10.27
N ILE A 81 -2.45 -16.10 -9.13
CA ILE A 81 -1.38 -16.79 -8.41
C ILE A 81 -1.79 -18.21 -8.03
N ARG A 82 -0.84 -19.12 -8.15
CA ARG A 82 -0.88 -20.42 -7.48
C ARG A 82 0.27 -20.47 -6.49
N LEU A 83 -0.04 -20.66 -5.24
CA LEU A 83 0.92 -20.85 -4.15
C LEU A 83 0.49 -22.06 -3.35
N ASP A 84 1.25 -23.14 -3.45
CA ASP A 84 0.98 -24.44 -2.83
C ASP A 84 2.31 -25.15 -2.45
N ASP A 85 2.22 -26.36 -1.91
CA ASP A 85 3.38 -27.16 -1.48
C ASP A 85 4.35 -27.49 -2.63
N LYS A 86 3.95 -27.34 -3.88
CA LYS A 86 4.76 -27.62 -5.07
C LYS A 86 5.53 -26.39 -5.55
N GLY A 87 5.17 -25.18 -5.07
CA GLY A 87 5.83 -23.96 -5.43
C GLY A 87 4.89 -22.79 -5.69
N VAL A 88 5.41 -21.77 -6.38
CA VAL A 88 4.69 -20.57 -6.76
C VAL A 88 4.70 -20.39 -8.27
N ASP A 89 3.57 -19.96 -8.83
CA ASP A 89 3.41 -19.64 -10.26
C ASP A 89 2.52 -18.41 -10.43
N LYS A 90 2.79 -17.61 -11.46
CA LYS A 90 2.05 -16.37 -11.77
C LYS A 90 1.99 -15.37 -10.61
N GLN A 91 3.06 -15.30 -9.83
CA GLN A 91 3.22 -14.35 -8.74
C GLN A 91 3.55 -12.94 -9.27
N PRO A 92 3.26 -11.88 -8.47
CA PRO A 92 3.79 -10.55 -8.71
C PRO A 92 5.31 -10.54 -8.81
N GLY A 93 5.85 -9.60 -9.58
CA GLY A 93 7.30 -9.46 -9.74
C GLY A 93 7.99 -8.92 -8.49
N VAL A 94 9.32 -9.05 -8.45
CA VAL A 94 10.15 -8.53 -7.36
C VAL A 94 9.92 -7.02 -7.15
N GLY A 95 9.64 -6.27 -8.20
CA GLY A 95 9.35 -4.84 -8.11
C GLY A 95 8.08 -4.53 -7.33
N ASP A 96 7.02 -5.34 -7.48
CA ASP A 96 5.78 -5.19 -6.73
C ASP A 96 6.00 -5.48 -5.24
N VAL A 97 6.72 -6.57 -4.93
CA VAL A 97 7.09 -6.91 -3.55
C VAL A 97 7.95 -5.82 -2.91
N THR A 98 8.93 -5.28 -3.64
CA THR A 98 9.79 -4.19 -3.17
C THR A 98 9.00 -2.93 -2.86
N LYS A 99 8.05 -2.55 -3.73
CA LYS A 99 7.19 -1.38 -3.51
C LYS A 99 6.40 -1.48 -2.21
N GLN A 100 5.88 -2.63 -1.87
CA GLN A 100 5.14 -2.85 -0.62
C GLN A 100 5.99 -2.54 0.61
N TYR A 101 7.25 -2.95 0.63
CA TYR A 101 8.17 -2.58 1.70
C TYR A 101 8.45 -1.09 1.75
N LEU A 102 8.62 -0.46 0.58
CA LEU A 102 8.84 1.00 0.50
C LEU A 102 7.63 1.79 0.98
N TYR A 103 6.42 1.33 0.66
CA TYR A 103 5.18 1.94 1.16
C TYR A 103 5.12 1.87 2.69
N GLU A 104 5.30 0.69 3.27
CA GLU A 104 5.29 0.53 4.73
C GLU A 104 6.34 1.42 5.40
N LEU A 105 7.57 1.43 4.86
CA LEU A 105 8.65 2.25 5.39
C LEU A 105 8.32 3.75 5.34
N ALA A 106 7.73 4.21 4.23
CA ALA A 106 7.39 5.62 4.03
C ALA A 106 6.26 6.09 4.98
N TYR A 107 5.30 5.22 5.29
CA TYR A 107 4.20 5.54 6.19
C TYR A 107 4.56 5.43 7.68
N LYS A 108 5.73 4.89 8.07
CA LYS A 108 6.10 4.71 9.48
C LYS A 108 6.10 5.99 10.31
N ASP A 109 6.69 7.06 9.78
CA ASP A 109 6.73 8.33 10.51
C ASP A 109 5.34 8.96 10.64
N PHE A 110 4.55 8.91 9.58
CA PHE A 110 3.16 9.36 9.60
C PHE A 110 2.33 8.57 10.63
N ALA A 111 2.44 7.26 10.62
CA ALA A 111 1.73 6.40 11.56
C ALA A 111 2.14 6.71 13.01
N LYS A 112 3.44 6.86 13.27
CA LYS A 112 3.97 7.21 14.59
C LYS A 112 3.45 8.56 15.07
N GLU A 113 3.43 9.58 14.21
CA GLU A 113 2.96 10.94 14.56
C GLU A 113 1.46 10.94 14.94
N ASN A 114 0.68 10.04 14.35
CA ASN A 114 -0.76 9.95 14.57
C ASN A 114 -1.18 8.81 15.52
N ASN A 115 -0.25 8.16 16.21
CA ASN A 115 -0.51 7.00 17.07
C ASN A 115 -1.24 5.86 16.34
N LEU A 116 -0.98 5.70 15.04
CA LEU A 116 -1.49 4.60 14.23
C LEU A 116 -0.52 3.41 14.30
N ILE A 117 -1.07 2.23 14.19
CA ILE A 117 -0.33 0.97 14.06
C ILE A 117 -0.48 0.52 12.61
N ILE A 118 0.64 0.37 11.90
CA ILE A 118 0.62 -0.33 10.61
C ILE A 118 0.50 -1.81 10.96
N ASP A 119 -0.67 -2.38 10.77
CA ASP A 119 -0.96 -3.77 11.18
C ASP A 119 -1.08 -4.72 9.98
N PHE A 120 -1.17 -4.17 8.78
CA PHE A 120 -1.36 -4.97 7.57
C PHE A 120 -0.60 -4.41 6.37
N ASN A 121 0.10 -5.30 5.67
CA ASN A 121 0.74 -5.01 4.39
C ASN A 121 0.48 -6.21 3.47
N ALA A 122 -0.27 -6.03 2.38
CA ALA A 122 -0.73 -7.16 1.58
C ALA A 122 -0.85 -6.86 0.08
N ILE A 123 -0.75 -7.93 -0.72
CA ILE A 123 -1.09 -7.93 -2.13
C ILE A 123 -2.43 -8.64 -2.31
N LEU A 124 -3.37 -7.94 -2.96
CA LEU A 124 -4.73 -8.42 -3.21
C LEU A 124 -4.87 -8.92 -4.64
N MET A 125 -5.34 -10.14 -4.81
CA MET A 125 -5.57 -10.73 -6.12
C MET A 125 -6.97 -11.31 -6.23
N PRO A 126 -7.59 -11.30 -7.44
CA PRO A 126 -8.93 -11.84 -7.62
C PRO A 126 -8.92 -13.38 -7.59
N THR A 127 -10.00 -13.94 -7.06
CA THR A 127 -10.31 -15.37 -7.16
C THR A 127 -11.76 -15.59 -7.58
N ASN A 128 -12.02 -16.72 -8.25
CA ASN A 128 -13.38 -17.20 -8.51
C ASN A 128 -13.97 -17.94 -7.29
N GLY A 129 -13.19 -18.09 -6.20
CA GLY A 129 -13.68 -18.65 -4.93
C GLY A 129 -14.72 -17.69 -4.31
N LYS A 130 -15.56 -18.24 -3.44
CA LYS A 130 -16.64 -17.48 -2.78
C LYS A 130 -16.19 -16.74 -1.53
N GLU A 131 -15.02 -17.08 -1.00
CA GLU A 131 -14.51 -16.52 0.27
C GLU A 131 -13.13 -15.92 0.07
N GLU A 132 -12.85 -14.89 0.86
CA GLU A 132 -11.51 -14.35 1.00
C GLU A 132 -10.57 -15.42 1.58
N LYS A 133 -9.36 -15.49 1.04
CA LYS A 133 -8.37 -16.48 1.48
C LYS A 133 -6.98 -15.88 1.50
N LYS A 134 -6.33 -15.88 2.66
CA LYS A 134 -4.88 -15.70 2.74
C LYS A 134 -4.21 -17.00 2.29
N VAL A 135 -3.47 -16.95 1.20
CA VAL A 135 -2.80 -18.15 0.63
C VAL A 135 -1.34 -18.26 1.07
N GLY A 136 -0.78 -17.23 1.63
CA GLY A 136 0.60 -17.23 2.14
C GLY A 136 1.13 -15.83 2.38
N THR A 137 2.45 -15.75 2.43
CA THR A 137 3.20 -14.49 2.55
C THR A 137 4.34 -14.47 1.56
N THR A 138 4.80 -13.26 1.20
CA THR A 138 6.04 -13.06 0.48
C THR A 138 6.97 -12.13 1.25
N SER A 139 8.27 -12.28 1.04
CA SER A 139 9.29 -11.46 1.69
C SER A 139 10.56 -11.33 0.85
N ILE A 140 11.36 -10.31 1.14
CA ILE A 140 12.72 -10.13 0.60
C ILE A 140 13.65 -9.91 1.77
N ASP A 141 14.65 -10.78 1.94
CA ASP A 141 15.53 -10.80 3.11
C ASP A 141 16.33 -9.51 3.30
N ILE A 142 16.62 -8.76 2.24
CA ILE A 142 17.36 -7.48 2.34
C ILE A 142 16.64 -6.45 3.21
N PHE A 143 15.34 -6.60 3.43
CA PHE A 143 14.54 -5.72 4.30
C PHE A 143 14.51 -6.22 5.76
N TYR A 144 15.04 -7.42 6.05
CA TYR A 144 15.28 -7.89 7.39
C TYR A 144 16.66 -7.40 7.84
N GLY A 145 16.75 -6.59 8.84
CA GLY A 145 18.05 -6.14 9.36
C GLY A 145 18.40 -4.69 9.02
N LEU A 146 17.40 -3.88 8.72
CA LEU A 146 17.56 -2.43 8.65
C LEU A 146 17.63 -1.81 10.06
N GLY A 147 18.49 -2.33 10.91
CA GLY A 147 18.63 -1.91 12.30
C GLY A 147 17.36 -2.23 13.11
N ASP A 148 16.81 -1.21 13.80
CA ASP A 148 15.59 -1.37 14.60
C ASP A 148 14.28 -1.34 13.79
N ILE A 149 14.37 -1.23 12.46
CA ILE A 149 13.20 -1.18 11.58
C ILE A 149 12.74 -2.60 11.28
N ARG A 150 11.62 -3.00 11.89
CA ARG A 150 10.92 -4.23 11.52
C ARG A 150 9.84 -3.89 10.52
N LEU A 151 9.83 -4.59 9.38
CA LEU A 151 8.79 -4.54 8.36
C LEU A 151 7.99 -5.85 8.40
N HIS A 152 6.72 -5.76 8.02
CA HIS A 152 5.85 -6.94 8.00
C HIS A 152 6.20 -7.85 6.82
N ASN A 153 5.96 -9.14 6.97
CA ASN A 153 5.82 -10.00 5.80
C ASN A 153 4.59 -9.52 5.02
N ILE A 154 4.71 -9.52 3.72
CA ILE A 154 3.61 -9.08 2.85
C ILE A 154 2.65 -10.26 2.68
N ASP A 155 1.42 -10.07 3.10
CA ASP A 155 0.37 -11.08 2.97
C ASP A 155 -0.08 -11.20 1.52
N VAL A 156 -0.38 -12.42 1.10
CA VAL A 156 -0.93 -12.73 -0.23
C VAL A 156 -2.37 -13.17 -0.04
N ILE A 157 -3.31 -12.31 -0.47
CA ILE A 157 -4.74 -12.48 -0.23
C ILE A 157 -5.50 -12.60 -1.53
N LEU A 158 -6.34 -13.62 -1.61
CA LEU A 158 -7.30 -13.79 -2.69
C LEU A 158 -8.64 -13.22 -2.27
N LYS A 159 -9.18 -12.30 -3.06
CA LYS A 159 -10.51 -11.69 -2.86
C LYS A 159 -11.52 -12.28 -3.83
N PRO A 160 -12.74 -12.62 -3.39
CA PRO A 160 -13.80 -13.16 -4.25
C PRO A 160 -14.26 -12.09 -5.26
N CYS A 161 -13.85 -12.21 -6.52
CA CYS A 161 -14.06 -11.17 -7.51
C CYS A 161 -15.55 -10.93 -7.80
N GLU A 162 -16.38 -11.95 -7.84
CA GLU A 162 -17.83 -11.82 -8.10
C GLU A 162 -18.49 -10.95 -7.02
N GLU A 163 -18.21 -11.21 -5.75
CA GLU A 163 -18.75 -10.44 -4.63
C GLU A 163 -18.23 -9.00 -4.63
N MET A 164 -16.92 -8.81 -4.86
CA MET A 164 -16.30 -7.49 -4.93
C MET A 164 -16.93 -6.64 -6.05
N TYR A 165 -17.13 -7.20 -7.25
CA TYR A 165 -17.78 -6.49 -8.35
C TYR A 165 -19.26 -6.20 -8.06
N LYS A 166 -19.96 -7.11 -7.38
CA LYS A 166 -21.35 -6.87 -6.98
C LYS A 166 -21.45 -5.66 -6.04
N ILE A 167 -20.66 -5.62 -4.98
CA ILE A 167 -20.62 -4.50 -4.03
C ILE A 167 -20.26 -3.19 -4.75
N TYR A 168 -19.27 -3.23 -5.63
CA TYR A 168 -18.83 -2.07 -6.42
C TYR A 168 -19.94 -1.49 -7.30
N LEU A 169 -20.79 -2.33 -7.90
CA LEU A 169 -21.89 -1.91 -8.77
C LEU A 169 -23.13 -1.45 -8.00
N GLU A 170 -23.23 -1.77 -6.72
CA GLU A 170 -24.34 -1.37 -5.85
C GLU A 170 -24.07 -0.03 -5.10
N LYS A 171 -22.80 0.45 -5.08
CA LYS A 171 -22.39 1.75 -4.55
C LYS A 171 -22.59 2.87 -5.59
#